data_9f3f7d7feb52cf57fc7b826e18d043ee
#
_entry.id   9f3f7d7feb52cf57fc7b826e18d043ee
#
_cell.length_a   1.000
_cell.length_b   1.000
_cell.length_c   1.000
_cell.angle_alpha   90.00
_cell.angle_beta   90.00
_cell.angle_gamma   90.00
#
_symmetry.space_group_name_H-M   'P 1'
#
loop_
_entity.id
_entity.type
_entity.pdbx_description
1 polymer ?
#
loop_
_entity_poly.entity_id
_entity_poly.type
_entity_poly.pdbx_seq_one_letter_code
_entity_poly.pdbx_strand_id
1 'polypeptide(L)'
;AAVPFRVRIGGPGCQQPYDASVFNISAMSFGALSPNAIRALNKGAKAGNFAHDTGEGGYSVYHREHGGDIIWEIGSGYFGARNSDGTFSPERFVESATLDQVKMVELKISQGAKPGHGGVLPAAKVSEEISRNRGVPIGQDCISPSSHSSFTTPIGMMEFIGKMRRLSGGKPAGFKLCVGHPWEFLAVCKAMLATGIYPDFIVIDGKEGGTGAAPLEFVDHIGMPLREGLNFVHNALIGINARERIKLGASGKIVSGFDIARAMALGADWCNAARGFMFALGCIQSQSCHTDKCPVGITTQDPTRQRALVVDDKWVRVKNFHVATLQALAEMVAAAGLDHPNEFMPMHFSRRVSPREVVSFDKLYPGLQPGELLDGTDDPRFRDAWKMASAESFRPAQ
;
A
#
# COMPACT_ATOMS: atom_id res chain seq x y z
N ALA A 1 -21.25 10.63 -15.42
CA ALA A 1 -21.24 9.21 -15.16
C ALA A 1 -19.92 8.83 -14.52
N ALA A 2 -19.93 7.95 -13.52
CA ALA A 2 -18.69 7.44 -12.93
C ALA A 2 -17.89 6.69 -14.00
N VAL A 3 -16.59 6.94 -14.10
CA VAL A 3 -15.72 6.24 -15.03
C VAL A 3 -15.31 4.90 -14.40
N PRO A 4 -15.70 3.76 -14.95
CA PRO A 4 -15.53 2.46 -14.31
C PRO A 4 -14.18 1.84 -14.69
N PHE A 5 -13.07 2.52 -14.43
CA PHE A 5 -11.75 1.88 -14.57
C PHE A 5 -11.53 0.93 -13.41
N ARG A 6 -11.50 -0.36 -13.71
CA ARG A 6 -11.36 -1.45 -12.75
C ARG A 6 -10.14 -2.30 -13.06
N VAL A 7 -9.66 -3.01 -12.06
CA VAL A 7 -8.62 -4.02 -12.15
C VAL A 7 -9.03 -5.24 -11.35
N ARG A 8 -8.88 -6.43 -11.94
CA ARG A 8 -9.16 -7.69 -11.26
C ARG A 8 -7.89 -8.15 -10.55
N ILE A 9 -7.96 -8.27 -9.23
CA ILE A 9 -6.84 -8.69 -8.38
C ILE A 9 -7.11 -10.11 -7.88
N GLY A 10 -6.16 -11.01 -8.12
CA GLY A 10 -6.21 -12.41 -7.75
C GLY A 10 -5.48 -13.25 -8.79
N GLY A 11 -4.40 -13.90 -8.39
CA GLY A 11 -3.63 -14.82 -9.22
C GLY A 11 -4.26 -16.22 -9.27
N PRO A 12 -3.57 -17.22 -9.86
CA PRO A 12 -4.08 -18.58 -10.01
C PRO A 12 -4.45 -19.28 -8.70
N GLY A 13 -3.81 -18.92 -7.59
CA GLY A 13 -4.11 -19.49 -6.26
C GLY A 13 -5.25 -18.81 -5.51
N CYS A 14 -5.81 -17.74 -6.05
CA CYS A 14 -6.89 -16.97 -5.43
C CYS A 14 -8.26 -17.57 -5.81
N GLN A 15 -9.12 -17.77 -4.82
CA GLN A 15 -10.48 -18.30 -5.04
C GLN A 15 -11.56 -17.22 -5.09
N GLN A 16 -11.29 -16.06 -4.47
CA GLN A 16 -12.20 -14.91 -4.37
C GLN A 16 -11.54 -13.65 -4.89
N PRO A 17 -11.26 -13.54 -6.20
CA PRO A 17 -10.64 -12.34 -6.76
C PRO A 17 -11.51 -11.10 -6.54
N TYR A 18 -10.84 -9.96 -6.41
CA TYR A 18 -11.48 -8.66 -6.16
C TYR A 18 -11.40 -7.78 -7.41
N ASP A 19 -12.54 -7.25 -7.82
CA ASP A 19 -12.63 -6.26 -8.89
C ASP A 19 -12.53 -4.86 -8.29
N ALA A 20 -11.31 -4.32 -8.25
CA ALA A 20 -10.98 -3.07 -7.58
C ALA A 20 -11.07 -1.86 -8.53
N SER A 21 -11.37 -0.68 -7.97
CA SER A 21 -11.09 0.58 -8.66
C SER A 21 -9.58 0.72 -8.92
N VAL A 22 -9.20 1.40 -9.98
CA VAL A 22 -7.79 1.76 -10.22
C VAL A 22 -7.29 2.86 -9.28
N PHE A 23 -8.16 3.41 -8.42
CA PHE A 23 -7.81 4.44 -7.46
C PHE A 23 -8.51 4.19 -6.11
N ASN A 24 -7.73 3.99 -5.05
CA ASN A 24 -8.24 3.59 -3.74
C ASN A 24 -7.59 4.41 -2.62
N ILE A 25 -8.17 4.34 -1.42
CA ILE A 25 -7.64 4.97 -0.21
C ILE A 25 -6.46 4.15 0.30
N SER A 26 -5.30 4.79 0.42
CA SER A 26 -4.08 4.20 0.98
C SER A 26 -4.20 3.95 2.49
N ALA A 27 -3.33 3.10 3.00
CA ALA A 27 -3.24 2.73 4.40
C ALA A 27 -3.10 3.94 5.34
N MET A 28 -4.08 4.14 6.19
CA MET A 28 -4.12 5.15 7.25
C MET A 28 -4.87 4.57 8.45
N SER A 29 -4.14 4.29 9.53
CA SER A 29 -4.68 3.53 10.67
C SER A 29 -5.72 4.30 11.47
N PHE A 30 -6.72 3.56 12.01
CA PHE A 30 -7.49 4.03 13.14
C PHE A 30 -6.55 4.13 14.36
N GLY A 31 -6.56 5.27 14.99
CA GLY A 31 -5.59 5.65 16.03
C GLY A 31 -4.70 6.80 15.52
N ALA A 32 -4.08 6.68 14.37
CA ALA A 32 -3.51 7.83 13.66
C ALA A 32 -4.60 8.79 13.23
N LEU A 33 -5.69 8.26 12.63
CA LEU A 33 -6.89 9.02 12.27
C LEU A 33 -7.97 8.90 13.34
N SER A 34 -8.84 9.93 13.42
CA SER A 34 -10.01 9.94 14.28
C SER A 34 -11.09 8.97 13.80
N PRO A 35 -12.02 8.56 14.70
CA PRO A 35 -13.22 7.81 14.31
C PRO A 35 -13.99 8.47 13.17
N ASN A 36 -14.22 9.78 13.22
CA ASN A 36 -14.96 10.50 12.18
C ASN A 36 -14.23 10.52 10.84
N ALA A 37 -12.90 10.60 10.84
CA ALA A 37 -12.12 10.50 9.61
C ALA A 37 -12.28 9.12 8.96
N ILE A 38 -12.18 8.05 9.74
CA ILE A 38 -12.40 6.67 9.23
C ILE A 38 -13.82 6.51 8.68
N ARG A 39 -14.84 6.99 9.40
CA ARG A 39 -16.25 6.95 8.95
C ARG A 39 -16.44 7.64 7.62
N ALA A 40 -15.94 8.88 7.48
CA ALA A 40 -16.09 9.67 6.26
C ALA A 40 -15.36 9.01 5.07
N LEU A 41 -14.17 8.48 5.27
CA LEU A 41 -13.42 7.76 4.24
C LEU A 41 -14.18 6.50 3.80
N ASN A 42 -14.62 5.68 4.74
CA ASN A 42 -15.30 4.42 4.41
C ASN A 42 -16.67 4.65 3.77
N LYS A 43 -17.46 5.61 4.26
CA LYS A 43 -18.75 5.98 3.65
C LYS A 43 -18.58 6.50 2.22
N GLY A 44 -17.54 7.31 1.98
CA GLY A 44 -17.16 7.78 0.64
C GLY A 44 -16.75 6.64 -0.28
N ALA A 45 -15.93 5.72 0.22
CA ALA A 45 -15.49 4.53 -0.50
C ALA A 45 -16.67 3.64 -0.90
N LYS A 46 -17.63 3.41 0.03
CA LYS A 46 -18.88 2.67 -0.25
C LYS A 46 -19.69 3.33 -1.35
N ALA A 47 -19.91 4.62 -1.24
CA ALA A 47 -20.72 5.37 -2.19
C ALA A 47 -20.06 5.49 -3.58
N GLY A 48 -18.73 5.51 -3.64
CA GLY A 48 -17.94 5.59 -4.88
C GLY A 48 -17.50 4.24 -5.43
N ASN A 49 -17.78 3.14 -4.74
CA ASN A 49 -17.38 1.79 -5.12
C ASN A 49 -15.87 1.66 -5.32
N PHE A 50 -15.10 2.06 -4.33
CA PHE A 50 -13.66 1.88 -4.27
C PHE A 50 -13.24 1.38 -2.88
N ALA A 51 -11.97 0.96 -2.75
CA ALA A 51 -11.48 0.29 -1.56
C ALA A 51 -10.86 1.26 -0.55
N HIS A 52 -10.93 0.86 0.71
CA HIS A 52 -10.36 1.54 1.86
C HIS A 52 -9.38 0.61 2.57
N ASP A 53 -8.09 0.93 2.55
CA ASP A 53 -7.06 0.22 3.30
C ASP A 53 -7.09 0.67 4.76
N THR A 54 -7.14 -0.30 5.68
CA THR A 54 -7.23 -0.02 7.12
C THR A 54 -5.98 0.61 7.72
N GLY A 55 -4.82 0.44 7.07
CA GLY A 55 -3.55 0.61 7.74
C GLY A 55 -3.32 -0.44 8.84
N GLU A 56 -2.17 -0.38 9.52
CA GLU A 56 -1.73 -1.40 10.47
C GLU A 56 -2.45 -1.39 11.84
N GLY A 57 -3.33 -0.43 12.06
CA GLY A 57 -4.00 -0.23 13.36
C GLY A 57 -5.15 -1.19 13.68
N GLY A 58 -5.45 -2.11 12.79
CA GLY A 58 -6.54 -3.08 12.90
C GLY A 58 -7.80 -2.65 12.14
N TYR A 59 -8.72 -3.59 12.04
CA TYR A 59 -10.03 -3.43 11.41
C TYR A 59 -11.06 -3.06 12.47
N SER A 60 -11.31 -1.75 12.61
CA SER A 60 -12.14 -1.17 13.67
C SER A 60 -13.64 -1.21 13.36
N VAL A 61 -14.48 -0.95 14.40
CA VAL A 61 -15.91 -0.78 14.25
C VAL A 61 -16.27 0.36 13.29
N TYR A 62 -15.44 1.39 13.22
CA TYR A 62 -15.65 2.55 12.33
C TYR A 62 -15.45 2.21 10.85
N HIS A 63 -14.59 1.25 10.53
CA HIS A 63 -14.45 0.70 9.19
C HIS A 63 -15.68 -0.13 8.78
N ARG A 64 -16.36 -0.74 9.75
CA ARG A 64 -17.52 -1.63 9.53
C ARG A 64 -18.84 -0.88 9.34
N GLU A 65 -18.97 0.28 9.95
CA GLU A 65 -20.21 1.03 10.11
C GLU A 65 -20.93 1.32 8.77
N HIS A 66 -20.19 1.62 7.72
CA HIS A 66 -20.75 1.97 6.41
C HIS A 66 -20.56 0.88 5.33
N GLY A 67 -19.82 -0.17 5.63
CA GLY A 67 -19.70 -1.34 4.75
C GLY A 67 -18.93 -1.11 3.46
N GLY A 68 -18.07 -0.08 3.37
CA GLY A 68 -17.17 0.11 2.22
C GLY A 68 -16.12 -0.99 2.14
N ASP A 69 -15.74 -1.38 0.93
CA ASP A 69 -14.78 -2.45 0.69
C ASP A 69 -13.46 -2.20 1.42
N ILE A 70 -12.96 -3.21 2.11
CA ILE A 70 -11.77 -3.13 2.95
C ILE A 70 -10.61 -3.93 2.35
N ILE A 71 -9.43 -3.32 2.37
CA ILE A 71 -8.15 -4.00 2.31
C ILE A 71 -7.62 -4.01 3.74
N TRP A 72 -7.51 -5.19 4.35
CA TRP A 72 -7.04 -5.30 5.73
C TRP A 72 -5.52 -5.45 5.76
N GLU A 73 -4.85 -4.41 6.26
CA GLU A 73 -3.39 -4.40 6.40
C GLU A 73 -2.98 -5.00 7.75
N ILE A 74 -2.08 -5.97 7.68
CA ILE A 74 -1.48 -6.67 8.82
C ILE A 74 -0.04 -6.20 8.97
N GLY A 75 0.23 -5.41 10.00
CA GLY A 75 1.59 -4.98 10.35
C GLY A 75 2.29 -5.95 11.30
N SER A 76 3.52 -5.63 11.66
CA SER A 76 4.36 -6.43 12.57
C SER A 76 3.83 -6.50 14.01
N GLY A 77 2.92 -5.61 14.38
CA GLY A 77 2.19 -5.65 15.66
C GLY A 77 0.97 -6.57 15.64
N TYR A 78 0.56 -7.08 14.47
CA TYR A 78 -0.61 -7.94 14.26
C TYR A 78 -1.90 -7.44 14.90
N PHE A 79 -2.11 -6.13 14.95
CA PHE A 79 -3.31 -5.54 15.56
C PHE A 79 -4.59 -6.02 14.88
N GLY A 80 -5.51 -6.54 15.70
CA GLY A 80 -6.73 -7.20 15.23
C GLY A 80 -6.61 -8.71 15.01
N ALA A 81 -5.38 -9.23 14.91
CA ALA A 81 -5.09 -10.66 14.77
C ALA A 81 -3.93 -11.07 15.70
N ARG A 82 -3.95 -10.57 16.94
CA ARG A 82 -2.85 -10.62 17.89
C ARG A 82 -3.20 -11.45 19.13
N ASN A 83 -2.30 -12.35 19.54
CA ASN A 83 -2.32 -12.96 20.86
C ASN A 83 -1.87 -11.96 21.95
N SER A 84 -2.08 -12.27 23.21
CA SER A 84 -1.67 -11.44 24.36
C SER A 84 -0.16 -11.22 24.44
N ASP A 85 0.64 -12.14 23.92
CA ASP A 85 2.10 -12.06 23.84
C ASP A 85 2.62 -11.28 22.62
N GLY A 86 1.72 -10.80 21.77
CA GLY A 86 2.06 -10.03 20.57
C GLY A 86 2.27 -10.84 19.30
N THR A 87 2.17 -12.16 19.36
CA THR A 87 2.29 -13.04 18.20
C THR A 87 1.02 -13.08 17.37
N PHE A 88 1.12 -13.53 16.13
CA PHE A 88 -0.02 -13.68 15.22
C PHE A 88 -0.98 -14.77 15.70
N SER A 89 -2.28 -14.47 15.70
CA SER A 89 -3.36 -15.40 16.02
C SER A 89 -4.13 -15.78 14.77
N PRO A 90 -3.98 -17.01 14.27
CA PRO A 90 -4.76 -17.50 13.13
C PRO A 90 -6.28 -17.42 13.36
N GLU A 91 -6.73 -17.73 14.57
CA GLU A 91 -8.16 -17.75 14.94
C GLU A 91 -8.76 -16.34 14.83
N ARG A 92 -8.12 -15.34 15.42
CA ARG A 92 -8.57 -13.94 15.34
C ARG A 92 -8.46 -13.38 13.93
N PHE A 93 -7.46 -13.81 13.17
CA PHE A 93 -7.34 -13.42 11.77
C PHE A 93 -8.54 -13.92 10.96
N VAL A 94 -8.91 -15.18 11.10
CA VAL A 94 -10.07 -15.78 10.40
C VAL A 94 -11.36 -15.02 10.70
N GLU A 95 -11.60 -14.65 11.95
CA GLU A 95 -12.82 -13.92 12.38
C GLU A 95 -13.07 -12.65 11.55
N SER A 96 -12.02 -11.93 11.19
CA SER A 96 -12.15 -10.68 10.42
C SER A 96 -11.90 -10.89 8.93
N ALA A 97 -10.90 -11.70 8.55
CA ALA A 97 -10.51 -11.89 7.17
C ALA A 97 -11.59 -12.55 6.30
N THR A 98 -12.48 -13.32 6.91
CA THR A 98 -13.57 -14.03 6.21
C THR A 98 -14.85 -13.19 6.06
N LEU A 99 -14.92 -12.00 6.66
CA LEU A 99 -16.07 -11.10 6.50
C LEU A 99 -16.18 -10.60 5.05
N ASP A 100 -17.38 -10.49 4.54
CA ASP A 100 -17.65 -10.04 3.15
C ASP A 100 -17.06 -8.67 2.82
N GLN A 101 -16.99 -7.78 3.81
CA GLN A 101 -16.43 -6.45 3.64
C GLN A 101 -14.93 -6.45 3.37
N VAL A 102 -14.19 -7.45 3.88
CA VAL A 102 -12.76 -7.60 3.65
C VAL A 102 -12.53 -8.27 2.31
N LYS A 103 -12.03 -7.51 1.34
CA LYS A 103 -11.83 -7.97 -0.04
C LYS A 103 -10.43 -8.50 -0.30
N MET A 104 -9.43 -7.95 0.39
CA MET A 104 -8.03 -8.35 0.27
C MET A 104 -7.36 -8.28 1.64
N VAL A 105 -6.30 -9.06 1.83
CA VAL A 105 -5.44 -9.02 3.01
C VAL A 105 -4.01 -8.65 2.58
N GLU A 106 -3.43 -7.67 3.27
CA GLU A 106 -2.15 -7.08 2.91
C GLU A 106 -1.17 -7.18 4.07
N LEU A 107 -0.04 -7.84 3.84
CA LEU A 107 1.06 -7.89 4.80
C LEU A 107 1.93 -6.64 4.66
N LYS A 108 2.00 -5.81 5.68
CA LYS A 108 2.89 -4.65 5.68
C LYS A 108 4.30 -5.07 6.06
N ILE A 109 5.23 -4.96 5.12
CA ILE A 109 6.67 -5.15 5.35
C ILE A 109 7.30 -3.83 5.76
N SER A 110 7.02 -2.75 5.02
CA SER A 110 7.50 -1.41 5.31
C SER A 110 6.58 -0.35 4.70
N GLN A 111 6.87 0.91 5.03
CA GLN A 111 6.18 2.08 4.46
C GLN A 111 7.20 3.09 3.95
N GLY A 112 6.83 3.92 2.98
CA GLY A 112 7.73 4.82 2.27
C GLY A 112 8.42 5.84 3.16
N ALA A 113 7.70 6.42 4.12
CA ALA A 113 8.26 7.46 4.98
C ALA A 113 9.38 6.99 5.92
N LYS A 114 9.40 5.71 6.28
CA LYS A 114 10.37 5.14 7.23
C LYS A 114 10.56 3.64 7.02
N PRO A 115 11.14 3.23 5.89
CA PRO A 115 11.41 1.81 5.64
C PRO A 115 12.42 1.27 6.67
N GLY A 116 12.15 0.06 7.19
CA GLY A 116 12.97 -0.56 8.22
C GLY A 116 12.73 -0.04 9.65
N HIS A 117 11.84 0.94 9.83
CA HIS A 117 11.43 1.45 11.14
C HIS A 117 9.99 1.03 11.45
N GLY A 118 9.74 0.52 12.64
CA GLY A 118 8.38 0.12 13.06
C GLY A 118 7.40 1.29 13.14
N GLY A 119 6.10 0.99 13.10
CA GLY A 119 5.05 1.96 13.30
C GLY A 119 5.09 2.55 14.72
N VAL A 120 4.78 3.83 14.86
CA VAL A 120 4.68 4.51 16.16
C VAL A 120 3.35 5.24 16.24
N LEU A 121 2.54 4.88 17.24
CA LEU A 121 1.39 5.69 17.67
C LEU A 121 1.75 6.34 19.01
N PRO A 122 1.85 7.69 19.06
CA PRO A 122 2.24 8.39 20.27
C PRO A 122 1.27 8.16 21.44
N ALA A 123 1.79 8.11 22.66
CA ALA A 123 1.05 7.90 23.91
C ALA A 123 -0.22 8.77 24.02
N ALA A 124 -0.15 10.03 23.59
CA ALA A 124 -1.27 10.97 23.61
C ALA A 124 -2.49 10.49 22.79
N LYS A 125 -2.27 9.60 21.81
CA LYS A 125 -3.34 9.01 21.00
C LYS A 125 -3.82 7.65 21.49
N VAL A 126 -3.12 7.03 22.45
CA VAL A 126 -3.48 5.69 22.95
C VAL A 126 -4.53 5.83 24.06
N SER A 127 -5.77 6.06 23.62
CA SER A 127 -6.96 6.07 24.45
C SER A 127 -7.33 4.65 24.92
N GLU A 128 -8.31 4.55 25.84
CA GLU A 128 -8.85 3.25 26.27
C GLU A 128 -9.38 2.43 25.10
N GLU A 129 -10.05 3.07 24.15
CA GLU A 129 -10.56 2.42 22.95
C GLU A 129 -9.44 1.89 22.06
N ILE A 130 -8.40 2.69 21.81
CA ILE A 130 -7.22 2.26 21.04
C ILE A 130 -6.49 1.12 21.76
N SER A 131 -6.34 1.23 23.08
CA SER A 131 -5.74 0.19 23.92
C SER A 131 -6.48 -1.14 23.73
N ARG A 132 -7.81 -1.14 23.81
CA ARG A 132 -8.63 -2.36 23.57
C ARG A 132 -8.53 -2.87 22.14
N ASN A 133 -8.58 -1.97 21.16
CA ASN A 133 -8.54 -2.34 19.73
C ASN A 133 -7.19 -2.94 19.32
N ARG A 134 -6.10 -2.49 19.91
CA ARG A 134 -4.74 -2.95 19.59
C ARG A 134 -4.16 -3.97 20.58
N GLY A 135 -4.75 -4.12 21.76
CA GLY A 135 -4.22 -4.99 22.81
C GLY A 135 -2.92 -4.44 23.42
N VAL A 136 -2.85 -3.13 23.69
CA VAL A 136 -1.65 -2.44 24.20
C VAL A 136 -1.99 -1.58 25.43
N PRO A 137 -1.02 -1.22 26.30
CA PRO A 137 -1.27 -0.38 27.48
C PRO A 137 -1.77 1.02 27.12
N ILE A 138 -2.68 1.57 27.92
CA ILE A 138 -3.19 2.94 27.78
C ILE A 138 -2.09 3.96 28.09
N GLY A 139 -2.06 5.06 27.33
CA GLY A 139 -1.20 6.22 27.59
C GLY A 139 0.30 5.95 27.47
N GLN A 140 0.68 4.91 26.77
CA GLN A 140 2.06 4.59 26.41
C GLN A 140 2.21 4.57 24.89
N ASP A 141 3.41 4.89 24.40
CA ASP A 141 3.70 4.78 22.96
C ASP A 141 3.46 3.34 22.47
N CYS A 142 2.63 3.20 21.45
CA CYS A 142 2.39 1.92 20.81
C CYS A 142 3.39 1.77 19.65
N ILE A 143 4.43 0.98 19.88
CA ILE A 143 5.53 0.77 18.93
C ILE A 143 5.37 -0.63 18.31
N SER A 144 5.22 -0.67 16.99
CA SER A 144 5.28 -1.92 16.25
C SER A 144 6.74 -2.38 16.10
N PRO A 145 7.02 -3.68 16.19
CA PRO A 145 8.36 -4.20 15.90
C PRO A 145 8.83 -3.82 14.49
N SER A 146 10.13 -3.68 14.30
CA SER A 146 10.73 -3.39 12.99
C SER A 146 10.65 -4.58 12.02
N SER A 147 10.42 -5.80 12.54
CA SER A 147 10.29 -7.03 11.77
C SER A 147 9.14 -7.89 12.27
N HIS A 148 8.63 -8.76 11.41
CA HIS A 148 7.59 -9.73 11.77
C HIS A 148 8.18 -10.87 12.60
N SER A 149 7.44 -11.31 13.63
CA SER A 149 7.81 -12.49 14.44
C SER A 149 7.43 -13.81 13.75
N SER A 150 6.51 -13.78 12.79
CA SER A 150 5.99 -14.98 12.12
C SER A 150 6.95 -15.58 11.08
N PHE A 151 7.94 -14.82 10.63
CA PHE A 151 8.94 -15.27 9.66
C PHE A 151 10.21 -14.41 9.76
N THR A 152 11.35 -15.00 9.38
CA THR A 152 12.66 -14.33 9.36
C THR A 152 13.38 -14.48 8.03
N THR A 153 12.79 -15.23 7.09
CA THR A 153 13.37 -15.55 5.78
C THR A 153 12.40 -15.18 4.66
N PRO A 154 12.88 -14.97 3.43
CA PRO A 154 12.02 -14.77 2.27
C PRO A 154 11.07 -15.96 2.03
N ILE A 155 11.54 -17.19 2.18
CA ILE A 155 10.70 -18.40 2.09
C ILE A 155 9.59 -18.36 3.15
N GLY A 156 9.93 -18.07 4.40
CA GLY A 156 8.95 -17.95 5.49
C GLY A 156 7.91 -16.85 5.22
N MET A 157 8.32 -15.74 4.61
CA MET A 157 7.41 -14.68 4.18
C MET A 157 6.40 -15.18 3.14
N MET A 158 6.83 -15.93 2.12
CA MET A 158 5.94 -16.49 1.11
C MET A 158 4.98 -17.52 1.70
N GLU A 159 5.45 -18.37 2.59
CA GLU A 159 4.61 -19.32 3.33
C GLU A 159 3.56 -18.61 4.18
N PHE A 160 3.92 -17.51 4.83
CA PHE A 160 2.99 -16.69 5.60
C PHE A 160 1.91 -16.03 4.73
N ILE A 161 2.27 -15.51 3.56
CA ILE A 161 1.31 -14.98 2.58
C ILE A 161 0.36 -16.07 2.09
N GLY A 162 0.86 -17.25 1.79
CA GLY A 162 0.03 -18.42 1.45
C GLY A 162 -0.92 -18.81 2.59
N LYS A 163 -0.47 -18.74 3.83
CA LYS A 163 -1.29 -18.96 5.03
C LYS A 163 -2.41 -17.91 5.14
N MET A 164 -2.10 -16.63 4.95
CA MET A 164 -3.10 -15.56 4.95
C MET A 164 -4.17 -15.80 3.88
N ARG A 165 -3.79 -16.22 2.66
CA ARG A 165 -4.73 -16.55 1.60
C ARG A 165 -5.67 -17.67 2.03
N ARG A 166 -5.15 -18.77 2.56
CA ARG A 166 -5.98 -19.91 3.04
C ARG A 166 -6.92 -19.48 4.16
N LEU A 167 -6.41 -18.81 5.17
CA LEU A 167 -7.18 -18.38 6.33
C LEU A 167 -8.27 -17.34 6.01
N SER A 168 -8.09 -16.56 4.95
CA SER A 168 -9.09 -15.60 4.49
C SER A 168 -10.20 -16.22 3.63
N GLY A 169 -10.16 -17.52 3.38
CA GLY A 169 -11.08 -18.20 2.47
C GLY A 169 -10.72 -18.04 1.00
N GLY A 170 -9.45 -17.87 0.69
CA GLY A 170 -8.96 -17.75 -0.69
C GLY A 170 -9.06 -16.34 -1.29
N LYS A 171 -9.15 -15.32 -0.46
CA LYS A 171 -9.08 -13.92 -0.90
C LYS A 171 -7.68 -13.55 -1.39
N PRO A 172 -7.53 -12.48 -2.21
CA PRO A 172 -6.23 -11.98 -2.59
C PRO A 172 -5.38 -11.68 -1.35
N ALA A 173 -4.18 -12.25 -1.30
CA ALA A 173 -3.19 -12.01 -0.27
C ALA A 173 -1.92 -11.46 -0.92
N GLY A 174 -1.42 -10.36 -0.40
CA GLY A 174 -0.23 -9.70 -0.92
C GLY A 174 0.52 -8.97 0.17
N PHE A 175 1.44 -8.12 -0.22
CA PHE A 175 2.23 -7.34 0.72
C PHE A 175 2.53 -5.93 0.20
N LYS A 176 2.90 -5.05 1.12
CA LYS A 176 3.33 -3.68 0.84
C LYS A 176 4.73 -3.45 1.37
N LEU A 177 5.57 -2.79 0.55
CA LEU A 177 6.89 -2.38 0.94
C LEU A 177 7.32 -1.06 0.28
N CYS A 178 8.26 -0.37 0.91
CA CYS A 178 9.19 0.54 0.23
C CYS A 178 10.46 -0.25 -0.10
N VAL A 179 10.86 -0.26 -1.35
CA VAL A 179 12.05 -1.00 -1.76
C VAL A 179 13.29 -0.32 -1.14
N GLY A 180 14.06 -1.09 -0.39
CA GLY A 180 15.34 -0.69 0.14
C GLY A 180 16.48 -1.22 -0.73
N HIS A 181 17.20 -2.20 -0.24
CA HIS A 181 18.25 -2.84 -1.04
C HIS A 181 17.65 -3.75 -2.13
N PRO A 182 18.15 -3.66 -3.38
CA PRO A 182 17.67 -4.48 -4.48
C PRO A 182 17.68 -5.99 -4.20
N TRP A 183 18.74 -6.51 -3.56
CA TRP A 183 18.85 -7.94 -3.25
C TRP A 183 17.74 -8.44 -2.30
N GLU A 184 17.20 -7.59 -1.43
CA GLU A 184 16.13 -7.98 -0.50
C GLU A 184 14.83 -8.32 -1.26
N PHE A 185 14.43 -7.48 -2.21
CA PHE A 185 13.28 -7.78 -3.06
C PHE A 185 13.56 -8.96 -4.02
N LEU A 186 14.76 -9.04 -4.57
CA LEU A 186 15.14 -10.18 -5.41
C LEU A 186 15.22 -11.49 -4.62
N ALA A 187 15.53 -11.43 -3.32
CA ALA A 187 15.42 -12.58 -2.42
C ALA A 187 13.96 -13.07 -2.30
N VAL A 188 12.99 -12.14 -2.23
CA VAL A 188 11.56 -12.47 -2.28
C VAL A 188 11.21 -13.13 -3.63
N CYS A 189 11.73 -12.63 -4.74
CA CYS A 189 11.55 -13.26 -6.06
C CYS A 189 12.09 -14.71 -6.07
N LYS A 190 13.27 -14.94 -5.53
CA LYS A 190 13.84 -16.30 -5.40
C LYS A 190 13.01 -17.20 -4.50
N ALA A 191 12.42 -16.65 -3.44
CA ALA A 191 11.50 -17.40 -2.57
C ALA A 191 10.21 -17.78 -3.30
N MET A 192 9.66 -16.92 -4.15
CA MET A 192 8.53 -17.27 -5.01
C MET A 192 8.86 -18.47 -5.91
N LEU A 193 10.04 -18.45 -6.54
CA LEU A 193 10.49 -19.55 -7.40
C LEU A 193 10.73 -20.84 -6.62
N ALA A 194 11.33 -20.75 -5.42
CA ALA A 194 11.64 -21.92 -4.58
C ALA A 194 10.39 -22.58 -4.00
N THR A 195 9.40 -21.79 -3.60
CA THR A 195 8.18 -22.30 -2.94
C THR A 195 7.01 -22.55 -3.90
N GLY A 196 7.01 -21.92 -5.06
CA GLY A 196 5.85 -21.89 -5.95
C GLY A 196 4.68 -21.06 -5.38
N ILE A 197 4.89 -20.34 -4.28
CA ILE A 197 3.90 -19.45 -3.67
C ILE A 197 4.14 -18.04 -4.19
N TYR A 198 3.10 -17.45 -4.78
CA TYR A 198 3.14 -16.09 -5.31
C TYR A 198 2.08 -15.24 -4.62
N PRO A 199 2.41 -13.99 -4.24
CA PRO A 199 1.38 -13.06 -3.80
C PRO A 199 0.41 -12.74 -4.95
N ASP A 200 -0.82 -12.40 -4.62
CA ASP A 200 -1.78 -11.95 -5.62
C ASP A 200 -1.52 -10.50 -6.04
N PHE A 201 -0.93 -9.73 -5.14
CA PHE A 201 -0.57 -8.34 -5.39
C PHE A 201 0.63 -7.89 -4.54
N ILE A 202 1.29 -6.83 -5.00
CA ILE A 202 2.33 -6.12 -4.25
C ILE A 202 2.04 -4.63 -4.35
N VAL A 203 2.03 -3.93 -3.23
CA VAL A 203 1.94 -2.47 -3.20
C VAL A 203 3.34 -1.89 -2.98
N ILE A 204 3.78 -1.06 -3.92
CA ILE A 204 5.04 -0.33 -3.83
C ILE A 204 4.73 1.04 -3.24
N ASP A 205 5.29 1.31 -2.06
CA ASP A 205 5.18 2.61 -1.39
C ASP A 205 6.49 3.37 -1.55
N GLY A 206 6.48 4.45 -2.32
CA GLY A 206 7.68 5.24 -2.57
C GLY A 206 8.16 5.99 -1.32
N LYS A 207 9.45 6.29 -1.23
CA LYS A 207 10.03 7.06 -0.12
C LYS A 207 9.41 8.44 0.06
N GLU A 208 8.75 8.97 -0.97
CA GLU A 208 7.97 10.22 -0.92
C GLU A 208 6.71 10.10 -0.07
N GLY A 209 6.26 8.90 0.26
CA GLY A 209 5.15 8.65 1.17
C GLY A 209 5.42 9.29 2.52
N GLY A 210 4.39 9.89 3.14
CA GLY A 210 4.55 10.67 4.35
C GLY A 210 3.82 10.09 5.55
N THR A 211 4.40 10.26 6.72
CA THR A 211 3.72 10.15 8.01
C THR A 211 4.30 11.17 8.97
N GLY A 212 3.44 11.79 9.80
CA GLY A 212 3.89 12.73 10.83
C GLY A 212 4.76 12.11 11.93
N ALA A 213 4.78 10.78 12.04
CA ALA A 213 5.58 10.04 13.03
C ALA A 213 6.94 9.56 12.49
N ALA A 214 7.30 9.88 11.23
CA ALA A 214 8.58 9.47 10.67
C ALA A 214 9.74 10.32 11.22
N PRO A 215 10.88 9.70 11.61
CA PRO A 215 12.08 10.44 11.95
C PRO A 215 12.57 11.27 10.75
N LEU A 216 13.14 12.44 11.02
CA LEU A 216 13.63 13.36 9.97
C LEU A 216 14.72 12.74 9.12
N GLU A 217 15.54 11.87 9.70
CA GLU A 217 16.62 11.15 9.00
C GLU A 217 16.11 10.13 8.00
N PHE A 218 14.83 9.72 8.10
CA PHE A 218 14.21 8.76 7.19
C PHE A 218 13.41 9.43 6.06
N VAL A 219 12.70 10.52 6.39
CA VAL A 219 11.75 11.18 5.47
C VAL A 219 12.46 11.66 4.21
N ASP A 220 12.01 11.17 3.06
CA ASP A 220 12.57 11.45 1.72
C ASP A 220 14.05 11.03 1.55
N HIS A 221 14.66 10.33 2.51
CA HIS A 221 16.08 9.93 2.46
C HIS A 221 16.26 8.43 2.24
N ILE A 222 15.54 7.59 2.98
CA ILE A 222 15.72 6.14 2.98
C ILE A 222 14.70 5.47 2.06
N GLY A 223 15.14 4.47 1.29
CA GLY A 223 14.30 3.74 0.35
C GLY A 223 14.32 4.31 -1.07
N MET A 224 13.72 3.59 -2.00
CA MET A 224 13.61 4.04 -3.38
C MET A 224 12.45 5.01 -3.57
N PRO A 225 12.61 6.05 -4.41
CA PRO A 225 11.47 6.82 -4.92
C PRO A 225 10.47 5.91 -5.63
N LEU A 226 9.19 6.33 -5.69
CA LEU A 226 8.13 5.48 -6.24
C LEU A 226 8.41 5.02 -7.67
N ARG A 227 8.83 5.92 -8.55
CA ARG A 227 9.06 5.56 -9.96
C ARG A 227 10.13 4.51 -10.14
N GLU A 228 11.24 4.68 -9.45
CA GLU A 228 12.38 3.76 -9.47
C GLU A 228 12.02 2.42 -8.83
N GLY A 229 11.37 2.44 -7.67
CA GLY A 229 10.94 1.23 -6.96
C GLY A 229 9.89 0.44 -7.73
N LEU A 230 8.90 1.12 -8.31
CA LEU A 230 7.87 0.51 -9.13
C LEU A 230 8.44 -0.12 -10.41
N ASN A 231 9.28 0.60 -11.12
CA ASN A 231 9.96 0.09 -12.31
C ASN A 231 10.85 -1.11 -11.98
N PHE A 232 11.58 -1.05 -10.88
CA PHE A 232 12.43 -2.14 -10.41
C PHE A 232 11.61 -3.41 -10.13
N VAL A 233 10.53 -3.30 -9.34
CA VAL A 233 9.67 -4.45 -9.00
C VAL A 233 8.96 -5.01 -10.23
N HIS A 234 8.40 -4.15 -11.07
CA HIS A 234 7.75 -4.53 -12.32
C HIS A 234 8.69 -5.36 -13.20
N ASN A 235 9.92 -4.89 -13.40
CA ASN A 235 10.91 -5.58 -14.22
C ASN A 235 11.48 -6.84 -13.55
N ALA A 236 11.66 -6.85 -12.24
CA ALA A 236 12.07 -8.06 -11.52
C ALA A 236 11.05 -9.19 -11.73
N LEU A 237 9.76 -8.88 -11.66
CA LEU A 237 8.69 -9.86 -11.90
C LEU A 237 8.62 -10.32 -13.36
N ILE A 238 8.88 -9.45 -14.33
CA ILE A 238 9.03 -9.83 -15.74
C ILE A 238 10.22 -10.78 -15.89
N GLY A 239 11.35 -10.44 -15.25
CA GLY A 239 12.57 -11.22 -15.31
C GLY A 239 12.47 -12.63 -14.75
N ILE A 240 11.49 -12.93 -13.91
CA ILE A 240 11.20 -14.27 -13.37
C ILE A 240 9.91 -14.89 -13.94
N ASN A 241 9.32 -14.29 -14.98
CA ASN A 241 8.06 -14.73 -15.59
C ASN A 241 6.86 -14.77 -14.64
N ALA A 242 6.83 -13.88 -13.63
CA ALA A 242 5.76 -13.82 -12.61
C ALA A 242 4.83 -12.61 -12.74
N ARG A 243 5.15 -11.63 -13.61
CA ARG A 243 4.45 -10.33 -13.66
C ARG A 243 2.96 -10.45 -13.94
N GLU A 244 2.55 -11.34 -14.84
CA GLU A 244 1.16 -11.46 -15.25
C GLU A 244 0.25 -12.01 -14.14
N ARG A 245 0.80 -12.78 -13.24
CA ARG A 245 0.06 -13.39 -12.12
C ARG A 245 -0.01 -12.52 -10.87
N ILE A 246 0.74 -11.41 -10.82
CA ILE A 246 0.84 -10.50 -9.67
C ILE A 246 0.45 -9.10 -10.11
N LYS A 247 -0.56 -8.51 -9.45
CA LYS A 247 -0.94 -7.12 -9.69
C LYS A 247 -0.10 -6.18 -8.82
N LEU A 248 0.23 -5.01 -9.36
CA LEU A 248 1.03 -4.01 -8.67
C LEU A 248 0.19 -2.77 -8.32
N GLY A 249 0.19 -2.41 -7.04
CA GLY A 249 -0.32 -1.14 -6.55
C GLY A 249 0.82 -0.14 -6.36
N ALA A 250 0.56 1.13 -6.55
CA ALA A 250 1.53 2.20 -6.34
C ALA A 250 0.97 3.23 -5.36
N SER A 251 1.78 3.60 -4.36
CA SER A 251 1.49 4.67 -3.40
C SER A 251 2.72 5.53 -3.15
N GLY A 252 2.50 6.76 -2.75
CA GLY A 252 3.55 7.74 -2.53
C GLY A 252 3.29 9.02 -3.32
N LYS A 253 2.60 9.98 -2.69
CA LYS A 253 2.22 11.27 -3.27
C LYS A 253 1.47 11.16 -4.60
N ILE A 254 0.59 10.19 -4.72
CA ILE A 254 -0.42 10.11 -5.79
C ILE A 254 -1.55 11.08 -5.44
N VAL A 255 -1.75 12.12 -6.25
CA VAL A 255 -2.73 13.19 -5.96
C VAL A 255 -3.65 13.47 -7.14
N SER A 256 -3.16 13.33 -8.39
CA SER A 256 -3.89 13.69 -9.60
C SER A 256 -4.06 12.52 -10.56
N GLY A 257 -4.94 12.68 -11.54
CA GLY A 257 -5.09 11.72 -12.64
C GLY A 257 -3.78 11.51 -13.43
N PHE A 258 -2.96 12.56 -13.55
CA PHE A 258 -1.64 12.46 -14.18
C PHE A 258 -0.69 11.55 -13.39
N ASP A 259 -0.69 11.64 -12.06
CA ASP A 259 0.13 10.77 -11.22
C ASP A 259 -0.25 9.30 -11.40
N ILE A 260 -1.55 9.01 -11.50
CA ILE A 260 -2.07 7.66 -11.77
C ILE A 260 -1.61 7.18 -13.15
N ALA A 261 -1.84 7.97 -14.20
CA ALA A 261 -1.45 7.61 -15.56
C ALA A 261 0.05 7.30 -15.67
N ARG A 262 0.88 8.16 -15.08
CA ARG A 262 2.33 7.99 -15.05
C ARG A 262 2.76 6.73 -14.29
N ALA A 263 2.17 6.45 -13.14
CA ALA A 263 2.46 5.24 -12.37
C ALA A 263 2.04 3.98 -13.13
N MET A 264 0.87 4.00 -13.77
CA MET A 264 0.40 2.87 -14.57
C MET A 264 1.28 2.62 -15.79
N ALA A 265 1.80 3.66 -16.43
CA ALA A 265 2.78 3.54 -17.51
C ALA A 265 4.08 2.86 -17.06
N LEU A 266 4.46 3.00 -15.79
CA LEU A 266 5.66 2.38 -15.21
C LEU A 266 5.42 0.98 -14.60
N GLY A 267 4.20 0.46 -14.71
CA GLY A 267 3.87 -0.90 -14.31
C GLY A 267 2.82 -1.05 -13.21
N ALA A 268 2.26 0.04 -12.65
CA ALA A 268 1.16 -0.08 -11.70
C ALA A 268 -0.12 -0.54 -12.40
N ASP A 269 -0.87 -1.40 -11.74
CA ASP A 269 -2.22 -1.80 -12.14
C ASP A 269 -3.30 -0.94 -11.45
N TRP A 270 -2.97 -0.35 -10.30
CA TRP A 270 -3.78 0.64 -9.61
C TRP A 270 -2.91 1.56 -8.75
N CYS A 271 -3.51 2.62 -8.24
CA CYS A 271 -2.85 3.55 -7.32
C CYS A 271 -3.66 3.74 -6.03
N ASN A 272 -2.96 3.98 -4.93
CA ASN A 272 -3.53 4.38 -3.66
C ASN A 272 -3.08 5.81 -3.32
N ALA A 273 -3.97 6.57 -2.68
CA ALA A 273 -3.66 7.90 -2.18
C ALA A 273 -4.03 8.05 -0.70
N ALA A 274 -3.16 8.64 0.07
CA ALA A 274 -3.42 9.04 1.46
C ALA A 274 -3.69 10.55 1.53
N ARG A 275 -2.70 11.36 1.19
CA ARG A 275 -2.76 12.82 1.30
C ARG A 275 -3.89 13.44 0.51
N GLY A 276 -4.15 12.97 -0.70
CA GLY A 276 -5.25 13.45 -1.53
C GLY A 276 -6.60 13.29 -0.82
N PHE A 277 -6.87 12.13 -0.24
CA PHE A 277 -8.09 11.89 0.53
C PHE A 277 -8.14 12.66 1.84
N MET A 278 -6.99 12.91 2.50
CA MET A 278 -6.94 13.81 3.65
C MET A 278 -7.30 15.24 3.28
N PHE A 279 -6.88 15.74 2.12
CA PHE A 279 -7.33 17.04 1.61
C PHE A 279 -8.83 17.07 1.35
N ALA A 280 -9.39 16.00 0.82
CA ALA A 280 -10.85 15.88 0.67
C ALA A 280 -11.57 15.97 2.03
N LEU A 281 -11.00 15.41 3.10
CA LEU A 281 -11.49 15.55 4.47
C LEU A 281 -11.33 16.97 5.05
N GLY A 282 -10.56 17.84 4.41
CA GLY A 282 -10.31 19.20 4.88
C GLY A 282 -8.97 19.44 5.54
N CYS A 283 -7.96 18.62 5.28
CA CYS A 283 -6.60 18.85 5.80
C CYS A 283 -6.04 20.19 5.34
N ILE A 284 -5.57 20.99 6.29
CA ILE A 284 -4.97 22.31 6.06
C ILE A 284 -3.44 22.33 6.16
N GLN A 285 -2.82 21.14 6.19
CA GLN A 285 -1.35 20.98 6.29
C GLN A 285 -0.75 21.63 7.55
N SER A 286 -1.44 21.56 8.68
CA SER A 286 -0.92 22.09 9.96
C SER A 286 0.34 21.38 10.47
N GLN A 287 0.69 20.22 9.88
CA GLN A 287 1.84 19.39 10.25
C GLN A 287 1.86 18.91 11.70
N SER A 288 0.72 18.94 12.38
CA SER A 288 0.54 18.48 13.77
C SER A 288 -0.06 17.07 13.87
N CYS A 289 0.10 16.26 12.82
CA CYS A 289 -0.53 14.93 12.69
C CYS A 289 -0.13 13.93 13.80
N HIS A 290 1.06 14.08 14.39
CA HIS A 290 1.61 13.20 15.43
C HIS A 290 1.35 13.70 16.87
N THR A 291 0.75 14.88 17.02
CA THR A 291 0.64 15.57 18.33
C THR A 291 -0.70 15.37 19.03
N ASP A 292 -1.66 14.69 18.38
CA ASP A 292 -3.08 14.62 18.79
C ASP A 292 -3.84 15.97 18.75
N LYS A 293 -3.22 17.01 18.19
CA LYS A 293 -3.74 18.38 18.16
C LYS A 293 -4.19 18.86 16.78
N CYS A 294 -4.58 17.94 15.90
CA CYS A 294 -5.07 18.27 14.57
C CYS A 294 -6.26 19.24 14.66
N PRO A 295 -6.16 20.47 14.10
CA PRO A 295 -7.22 21.47 14.24
C PRO A 295 -8.48 21.17 13.46
N VAL A 296 -8.41 20.29 12.46
CA VAL A 296 -9.53 19.92 11.58
C VAL A 296 -10.12 18.54 11.89
N GLY A 297 -9.73 17.93 13.01
CA GLY A 297 -10.32 16.70 13.52
C GLY A 297 -9.96 15.42 12.77
N ILE A 298 -8.93 15.43 11.90
CA ILE A 298 -8.54 14.27 11.10
C ILE A 298 -7.62 13.34 11.90
N THR A 299 -6.48 13.86 12.37
CA THR A 299 -5.43 13.06 13.02
C THR A 299 -5.41 13.27 14.54
N THR A 300 -6.53 13.02 15.18
CA THR A 300 -6.70 13.19 16.62
C THR A 300 -7.62 12.13 17.21
N GLN A 301 -7.42 11.79 18.48
CA GLN A 301 -8.33 10.99 19.29
C GLN A 301 -9.11 11.84 20.32
N ASP A 302 -8.87 13.16 20.35
CA ASP A 302 -9.60 14.11 21.20
C ASP A 302 -11.06 14.22 20.73
N PRO A 303 -12.05 13.85 21.55
CA PRO A 303 -13.47 13.91 21.19
C PRO A 303 -13.96 15.32 20.82
N THR A 304 -13.35 16.36 21.39
CA THR A 304 -13.69 17.74 21.07
C THR A 304 -13.16 18.15 19.69
N ARG A 305 -11.91 17.83 19.40
CA ARG A 305 -11.28 18.17 18.12
C ARG A 305 -11.91 17.43 16.94
N GLN A 306 -12.24 16.14 17.11
CA GLN A 306 -12.83 15.35 16.01
C GLN A 306 -14.20 15.89 15.56
N ARG A 307 -14.92 16.66 16.39
CA ARG A 307 -16.21 17.30 16.00
C ARG A 307 -16.04 18.29 14.85
N ALA A 308 -14.83 18.81 14.62
CA ALA A 308 -14.56 19.67 13.46
C ALA A 308 -14.74 18.92 12.13
N LEU A 309 -14.65 17.59 12.14
CA LEU A 309 -14.88 16.74 10.98
C LEU A 309 -16.32 16.22 11.01
N VAL A 310 -17.17 16.84 10.19
CA VAL A 310 -18.59 16.43 10.02
C VAL A 310 -18.68 15.32 8.97
N VAL A 311 -19.01 14.11 9.40
CA VAL A 311 -19.01 12.92 8.53
C VAL A 311 -19.94 13.10 7.33
N ASP A 312 -21.16 13.62 7.56
CA ASP A 312 -22.18 13.78 6.49
C ASP A 312 -21.80 14.76 5.40
N ASP A 313 -20.94 15.72 5.69
CA ASP A 313 -20.34 16.62 4.71
C ASP A 313 -19.09 15.99 4.04
N LYS A 314 -18.21 15.38 4.83
CA LYS A 314 -16.90 14.96 4.35
C LYS A 314 -16.89 13.71 3.48
N TRP A 315 -17.80 12.77 3.70
CA TRP A 315 -17.89 11.58 2.83
C TRP A 315 -18.25 11.94 1.38
N VAL A 316 -19.06 12.98 1.18
CA VAL A 316 -19.41 13.48 -0.16
C VAL A 316 -18.17 14.02 -0.86
N ARG A 317 -17.33 14.76 -0.14
CA ARG A 317 -16.05 15.28 -0.67
C ARG A 317 -15.09 14.15 -1.02
N VAL A 318 -14.99 13.12 -0.20
CA VAL A 318 -14.19 11.92 -0.47
C VAL A 318 -14.62 11.24 -1.77
N LYS A 319 -15.92 11.00 -1.93
CA LYS A 319 -16.49 10.45 -3.16
C LYS A 319 -16.22 11.36 -4.37
N ASN A 320 -16.44 12.66 -4.23
CA ASN A 320 -16.27 13.62 -5.34
C ASN A 320 -14.80 13.73 -5.76
N PHE A 321 -13.87 13.69 -4.82
CA PHE A 321 -12.44 13.65 -5.13
C PHE A 321 -12.08 12.42 -5.97
N HIS A 322 -12.58 11.24 -5.62
CA HIS A 322 -12.38 10.03 -6.39
C HIS A 322 -12.96 10.17 -7.81
N VAL A 323 -14.20 10.60 -7.92
CA VAL A 323 -14.87 10.80 -9.23
C VAL A 323 -14.11 11.79 -10.10
N ALA A 324 -13.76 12.97 -9.57
CA ALA A 324 -13.05 14.01 -10.34
C ALA A 324 -11.66 13.55 -10.78
N THR A 325 -10.95 12.82 -9.92
CA THR A 325 -9.63 12.26 -10.26
C THR A 325 -9.72 11.27 -11.41
N LEU A 326 -10.70 10.36 -11.37
CA LEU A 326 -10.91 9.38 -12.45
C LEU A 326 -11.43 10.03 -13.74
N GLN A 327 -12.20 11.09 -13.67
CA GLN A 327 -12.60 11.86 -14.85
C GLN A 327 -11.40 12.50 -15.54
N ALA A 328 -10.49 13.13 -14.77
CA ALA A 328 -9.24 13.68 -15.31
C ALA A 328 -8.37 12.57 -15.94
N LEU A 329 -8.30 11.40 -15.31
CA LEU A 329 -7.61 10.23 -15.89
C LEU A 329 -8.25 9.78 -17.20
N ALA A 330 -9.58 9.74 -17.26
CA ALA A 330 -10.32 9.35 -18.47
C ALA A 330 -10.07 10.30 -19.65
N GLU A 331 -9.97 11.61 -19.39
CA GLU A 331 -9.63 12.60 -20.42
C GLU A 331 -8.22 12.34 -20.99
N MET A 332 -7.26 11.97 -20.15
CA MET A 332 -5.92 11.61 -20.59
C MET A 332 -5.89 10.32 -21.40
N VAL A 333 -6.63 9.29 -20.98
CA VAL A 333 -6.78 8.02 -21.70
C VAL A 333 -7.35 8.28 -23.10
N ALA A 334 -8.43 9.06 -23.19
CA ALA A 334 -9.05 9.42 -24.45
C ALA A 334 -8.12 10.26 -25.34
N ALA A 335 -7.42 11.24 -24.78
CA ALA A 335 -6.46 12.07 -25.51
C ALA A 335 -5.28 11.27 -26.08
N ALA A 336 -4.90 10.18 -25.42
CA ALA A 336 -3.87 9.26 -25.89
C ALA A 336 -4.39 8.23 -26.93
N GLY A 337 -5.71 8.23 -27.22
CA GLY A 337 -6.33 7.26 -28.13
C GLY A 337 -6.44 5.85 -27.51
N LEU A 338 -6.53 5.76 -26.20
CA LEU A 338 -6.61 4.52 -25.45
C LEU A 338 -8.01 4.31 -24.87
N ASP A 339 -8.34 3.09 -24.49
CA ASP A 339 -9.62 2.74 -23.88
C ASP A 339 -9.54 2.55 -22.36
N HIS A 340 -8.37 2.16 -21.85
CA HIS A 340 -8.15 1.89 -20.43
C HIS A 340 -6.76 2.40 -19.99
N PRO A 341 -6.61 2.91 -18.76
CA PRO A 341 -5.32 3.42 -18.29
C PRO A 341 -4.22 2.36 -18.15
N ASN A 342 -4.54 1.06 -18.11
CA ASN A 342 -3.54 0.00 -18.15
C ASN A 342 -2.83 -0.14 -19.51
N GLU A 343 -3.31 0.54 -20.54
CA GLU A 343 -2.69 0.59 -21.87
C GLU A 343 -1.59 1.66 -21.94
N PHE A 344 -1.47 2.53 -20.95
CA PHE A 344 -0.35 3.46 -20.89
C PHE A 344 0.99 2.70 -20.83
N MET A 345 1.90 3.13 -21.66
CA MET A 345 3.25 2.58 -21.77
C MET A 345 4.28 3.69 -21.47
N PRO A 346 5.51 3.36 -21.08
CA PRO A 346 6.56 4.36 -20.84
C PRO A 346 6.75 5.33 -22.00
N MET A 347 6.62 4.88 -23.24
CA MET A 347 6.76 5.72 -24.44
C MET A 347 5.73 6.85 -24.55
N HIS A 348 4.60 6.77 -23.83
CA HIS A 348 3.58 7.82 -23.81
C HIS A 348 3.98 9.03 -22.95
N PHE A 349 5.05 8.91 -22.15
CA PHE A 349 5.47 9.94 -21.21
C PHE A 349 6.90 10.40 -21.47
N SER A 350 7.15 11.66 -21.22
CA SER A 350 8.48 12.26 -21.33
C SER A 350 8.77 13.11 -20.11
N ARG A 351 10.03 13.25 -19.77
CA ARG A 351 10.52 14.07 -18.67
C ARG A 351 11.57 15.05 -19.18
N ARG A 352 11.42 16.30 -18.79
CA ARG A 352 12.52 17.28 -18.95
C ARG A 352 13.61 16.96 -17.93
N VAL A 353 14.78 16.55 -18.40
CA VAL A 353 15.93 16.18 -17.58
C VAL A 353 16.94 17.32 -17.46
N SER A 354 16.90 18.26 -18.38
CA SER A 354 17.69 19.49 -18.34
C SER A 354 16.93 20.63 -19.04
N PRO A 355 17.41 21.88 -18.99
CA PRO A 355 16.79 22.98 -19.74
C PRO A 355 16.69 22.76 -21.26
N ARG A 356 17.55 21.87 -21.80
CA ARG A 356 17.65 21.63 -23.25
C ARG A 356 17.27 20.21 -23.67
N GLU A 357 16.90 19.36 -22.72
CA GLU A 357 16.70 17.93 -23.01
C GLU A 357 15.40 17.41 -22.41
N VAL A 358 14.62 16.73 -23.22
CA VAL A 358 13.45 15.96 -22.84
C VAL A 358 13.68 14.50 -23.24
N VAL A 359 13.50 13.58 -22.31
CA VAL A 359 13.75 12.16 -22.51
C VAL A 359 12.46 11.37 -22.26
N SER A 360 12.16 10.45 -23.14
CA SER A 360 11.03 9.52 -23.03
C SER A 360 11.25 8.51 -21.89
N PHE A 361 10.17 8.10 -21.24
CA PHE A 361 10.24 7.16 -20.10
C PHE A 361 10.77 5.78 -20.47
N ASP A 362 10.56 5.31 -21.70
CA ASP A 362 11.14 4.04 -22.15
C ASP A 362 12.67 4.06 -22.17
N LYS A 363 13.27 5.24 -22.35
CA LYS A 363 14.72 5.42 -22.25
C LYS A 363 15.21 5.66 -20.82
N LEU A 364 14.40 6.36 -19.99
CA LEU A 364 14.74 6.62 -18.59
C LEU A 364 14.56 5.39 -17.71
N TYR A 365 13.61 4.53 -18.05
CA TYR A 365 13.20 3.34 -17.28
C TYR A 365 13.20 2.11 -18.20
N PRO A 366 14.40 1.65 -18.63
CA PRO A 366 14.50 0.48 -19.51
C PRO A 366 13.98 -0.77 -18.80
N GLY A 367 13.37 -1.68 -19.58
CA GLY A 367 12.80 -2.93 -19.10
C GLY A 367 13.70 -4.14 -19.27
N LEU A 368 13.40 -5.21 -18.53
CA LEU A 368 13.96 -6.53 -18.73
C LEU A 368 13.07 -7.34 -19.73
N GLN A 369 13.68 -8.32 -20.37
CA GLN A 369 12.94 -9.30 -21.15
C GLN A 369 12.31 -10.37 -20.25
N PRO A 370 11.18 -11.01 -20.66
CA PRO A 370 10.61 -12.13 -19.93
C PRO A 370 11.64 -13.23 -19.66
N GLY A 371 11.78 -13.62 -18.38
CA GLY A 371 12.71 -14.68 -17.96
C GLY A 371 14.19 -14.28 -17.89
N GLU A 372 14.53 -13.03 -18.17
CA GLU A 372 15.93 -12.58 -18.25
C GLU A 372 16.73 -12.82 -16.97
N LEU A 373 16.12 -12.71 -15.79
CA LEU A 373 16.83 -13.02 -14.54
C LEU A 373 17.12 -14.52 -14.38
N LEU A 374 16.32 -15.38 -14.98
CA LEU A 374 16.51 -16.85 -14.95
C LEU A 374 17.64 -17.28 -15.86
N ASP A 375 17.77 -16.62 -17.02
CA ASP A 375 18.77 -16.94 -18.03
C ASP A 375 20.13 -16.24 -17.78
N GLY A 376 20.12 -15.22 -16.92
CA GLY A 376 21.24 -14.32 -16.67
C GLY A 376 21.06 -12.97 -17.35
N THR A 377 21.39 -11.91 -16.63
CA THR A 377 21.27 -10.53 -17.14
C THR A 377 22.58 -9.77 -17.00
N ASP A 378 22.87 -8.89 -17.95
CA ASP A 378 23.96 -7.92 -17.88
C ASP A 378 23.51 -6.55 -17.35
N ASP A 379 22.19 -6.36 -17.09
CA ASP A 379 21.66 -5.12 -16.56
C ASP A 379 22.24 -4.83 -15.16
N PRO A 380 22.99 -3.73 -15.00
CA PRO A 380 23.68 -3.44 -13.74
C PRO A 380 22.75 -3.20 -12.57
N ARG A 381 21.47 -2.88 -12.82
CA ARG A 381 20.45 -2.70 -11.76
C ARG A 381 20.09 -4.04 -11.10
N PHE A 382 20.26 -5.15 -11.80
CA PHE A 382 19.83 -6.48 -11.39
C PHE A 382 20.95 -7.49 -11.25
N ARG A 383 21.96 -7.45 -12.13
CA ARG A 383 22.99 -8.49 -12.26
C ARG A 383 23.64 -8.88 -10.93
N ASP A 384 24.18 -7.89 -10.23
CA ASP A 384 24.92 -8.15 -9.00
C ASP A 384 23.97 -8.42 -7.83
N ALA A 385 22.89 -7.64 -7.73
CA ALA A 385 21.86 -7.84 -6.71
C ALA A 385 21.19 -9.21 -6.81
N TRP A 386 20.96 -9.73 -8.03
CA TRP A 386 20.43 -11.08 -8.22
C TRP A 386 21.37 -12.16 -7.70
N LYS A 387 22.68 -12.01 -7.89
CA LYS A 387 23.69 -12.93 -7.34
C LYS A 387 23.73 -12.88 -5.81
N MET A 388 23.59 -11.70 -5.24
CA MET A 388 23.57 -11.48 -3.79
C MET A 388 22.29 -11.99 -3.12
N ALA A 389 21.18 -12.11 -3.85
CA ALA A 389 19.90 -12.49 -3.30
C ALA A 389 19.83 -13.99 -2.97
N SER A 390 19.25 -14.32 -1.83
CA SER A 390 18.99 -15.69 -1.38
C SER A 390 17.55 -15.86 -0.95
N ALA A 391 16.91 -16.98 -1.34
CA ALA A 391 15.58 -17.34 -0.87
C ALA A 391 15.53 -17.61 0.64
N GLU A 392 16.66 -17.96 1.24
CA GLU A 392 16.75 -18.39 2.64
C GLU A 392 17.19 -17.27 3.59
N SER A 393 17.58 -16.10 3.07
CA SER A 393 18.05 -14.99 3.89
C SER A 393 17.82 -13.65 3.19
N PHE A 394 17.39 -12.64 3.96
CA PHE A 394 17.38 -11.25 3.50
C PHE A 394 18.77 -10.60 3.48
N ARG A 395 19.76 -11.23 4.13
CA ARG A 395 21.15 -10.76 4.07
C ARG A 395 21.74 -11.11 2.71
N PRO A 396 22.60 -10.22 2.15
CA PRO A 396 23.26 -10.52 0.89
C PRO A 396 24.19 -11.72 1.05
N ALA A 397 24.19 -12.61 0.06
CA ALA A 397 25.23 -13.65 -0.06
C ALA A 397 26.60 -12.98 -0.29
N GLN A 398 27.63 -13.53 0.32
CA GLN A 398 29.02 -13.07 0.14
C GLN A 398 29.60 -13.54 -1.19
#